data_19320b26f0e299a220ab77e2918c49d6
#
_entry.id   19320b26f0e299a220ab77e2918c49d6
#
_cell.length_a   1.000
_cell.length_b   1.000
_cell.length_c   1.000
_cell.angle_alpha   90.00
_cell.angle_beta   90.00
_cell.angle_gamma   90.00
#
_symmetry.space_group_name_H-M   'P 1'
#
loop_
_entity.id
_entity.type
_entity.pdbx_description
1 polymer ?
#
loop_
_entity_poly.entity_id
_entity_poly.type
_entity_poly.pdbx_seq_one_letter_code
_entity_poly.pdbx_strand_id
1 'polypeptide(L)'
;QSLPDWLAMHSGDVDSFPDAVALPENSEQVRELLRYARDNNIDVIPFGGGTSVVGHINPEISPRPIMTIDMSAMNKLLHFDRESQLATFGAGTPGPEVEAQLQKEGYTLGHFPQSWELSTVGGWVASRSSGQQSLHYGRIENMFAGGSIETLAGTLDIPTIPASSAGPDIREMILGSEGRMGIITEVVVRV
;
A
#
# COMPACT_ATOMS: atom_id res chain seq x y z
N GLN A 1 -0.77 6.50 12.24
CA GLN A 1 -1.27 6.25 13.60
C GLN A 1 -2.34 7.27 13.97
N SER A 2 -3.36 6.83 14.67
CA SER A 2 -4.45 7.67 15.13
C SER A 2 -4.05 8.50 16.36
N LEU A 3 -4.86 9.49 16.74
CA LEU A 3 -4.62 10.26 17.96
C LEU A 3 -4.57 9.37 19.22
N PRO A 4 -5.46 8.37 19.40
CA PRO A 4 -5.32 7.40 20.50
C PRO A 4 -3.97 6.68 20.53
N ASP A 5 -3.43 6.26 19.38
CA ASP A 5 -2.11 5.60 19.32
C ASP A 5 -0.99 6.54 19.81
N TRP A 6 -1.04 7.82 19.41
CA TRP A 6 -0.08 8.84 19.86
C TRP A 6 -0.17 9.08 21.37
N LEU A 7 -1.38 9.14 21.91
CA LEU A 7 -1.59 9.29 23.35
C LEU A 7 -1.08 8.07 24.12
N ALA A 8 -1.36 6.86 23.65
CA ALA A 8 -0.87 5.63 24.23
C ALA A 8 0.67 5.56 24.25
N MET A 9 1.30 5.89 23.12
CA MET A 9 2.78 5.95 23.05
C MET A 9 3.37 7.00 23.99
N HIS A 10 2.74 8.17 24.09
CA HIS A 10 3.20 9.26 24.99
C HIS A 10 3.06 8.90 26.47
N SER A 11 2.01 8.18 26.85
CA SER A 11 1.78 7.73 28.23
C SER A 11 2.53 6.45 28.58
N GLY A 12 3.14 5.78 27.61
CA GLY A 12 3.76 4.47 27.78
C GLY A 12 2.76 3.32 27.89
N ASP A 13 1.52 3.54 27.45
CA ASP A 13 0.40 2.62 27.59
C ASP A 13 0.21 1.83 26.28
N VAL A 14 1.31 1.24 25.80
CA VAL A 14 1.35 0.44 24.57
C VAL A 14 1.39 -1.04 24.92
N ASP A 15 0.34 -1.75 24.53
CA ASP A 15 0.15 -3.16 24.92
C ASP A 15 1.08 -4.13 24.18
N SER A 16 1.44 -3.81 22.94
CA SER A 16 2.22 -4.73 22.09
C SER A 16 3.06 -3.98 21.05
N PHE A 17 4.21 -4.57 20.73
CA PHE A 17 5.09 -4.17 19.62
C PHE A 17 5.33 -5.36 18.70
N PRO A 18 5.69 -5.15 17.43
CA PRO A 18 6.13 -6.24 16.58
C PRO A 18 7.48 -6.78 17.09
N ASP A 19 7.68 -8.10 16.96
CA ASP A 19 8.94 -8.76 17.33
C ASP A 19 10.06 -8.42 16.33
N ALA A 20 9.69 -8.12 15.08
CA ALA A 20 10.61 -7.72 14.03
C ALA A 20 9.99 -6.73 13.05
N VAL A 21 10.83 -5.91 12.42
CA VAL A 21 10.48 -5.05 11.29
C VAL A 21 11.41 -5.39 10.13
N ALA A 22 10.82 -5.72 8.97
CA ALA A 22 11.54 -5.98 7.73
C ALA A 22 11.29 -4.84 6.73
N LEU A 23 12.32 -4.42 6.00
CA LEU A 23 12.27 -3.35 5.00
C LEU A 23 12.67 -3.91 3.62
N PRO A 24 11.76 -4.55 2.89
CA PRO A 24 12.05 -5.07 1.56
C PRO A 24 12.23 -3.95 0.54
N GLU A 25 13.15 -4.16 -0.40
CA GLU A 25 13.44 -3.22 -1.49
C GLU A 25 12.74 -3.61 -2.82
N ASN A 26 12.19 -4.82 -2.89
CA ASN A 26 11.54 -5.34 -4.09
C ASN A 26 10.53 -6.46 -3.77
N SER A 27 9.72 -6.82 -4.76
CA SER A 27 8.67 -7.84 -4.64
C SER A 27 9.21 -9.23 -4.29
N GLU A 28 10.41 -9.59 -4.76
CA GLU A 28 11.02 -10.90 -4.45
C GLU A 28 11.32 -11.02 -2.96
N GLN A 29 11.90 -9.99 -2.35
CA GLN A 29 12.14 -9.96 -0.89
C GLN A 29 10.83 -10.04 -0.10
N VAL A 30 9.76 -9.37 -0.54
CA VAL A 30 8.44 -9.49 0.09
C VAL A 30 7.95 -10.93 0.03
N ARG A 31 8.09 -11.60 -1.12
CA ARG A 31 7.71 -13.01 -1.30
C ARG A 31 8.50 -13.94 -0.39
N GLU A 32 9.80 -13.70 -0.26
CA GLU A 32 10.66 -14.48 0.65
C GLU A 32 10.26 -14.30 2.12
N LEU A 33 9.98 -13.06 2.53
CA LEU A 33 9.48 -12.75 3.88
C LEU A 33 8.15 -13.44 4.18
N LEU A 34 7.21 -13.44 3.23
CA LEU A 34 5.94 -14.14 3.36
C LEU A 34 6.12 -15.66 3.49
N ARG A 35 7.03 -16.27 2.71
CA ARG A 35 7.36 -17.68 2.82
C ARG A 35 7.97 -17.99 4.19
N TYR A 36 8.94 -17.18 4.61
CA TYR A 36 9.57 -17.32 5.93
C TYR A 36 8.55 -17.23 7.07
N ALA A 37 7.66 -16.24 7.01
CA ALA A 37 6.61 -16.06 8.01
C ALA A 37 5.66 -17.26 8.08
N ARG A 38 5.21 -17.76 6.93
CA ARG A 38 4.38 -18.96 6.84
C ARG A 38 5.07 -20.18 7.46
N ASP A 39 6.32 -20.43 7.07
CA ASP A 39 7.07 -21.63 7.47
C ASP A 39 7.46 -21.60 8.95
N ASN A 40 7.50 -20.42 9.58
CA ASN A 40 7.81 -20.22 10.99
C ASN A 40 6.60 -19.80 11.84
N ASN A 41 5.39 -19.83 11.28
CA ASN A 41 4.14 -19.46 11.97
C ASN A 41 4.17 -18.05 12.58
N ILE A 42 4.65 -17.07 11.81
CA ILE A 42 4.75 -15.66 12.16
C ILE A 42 3.56 -14.90 11.60
N ASP A 43 2.93 -14.05 12.41
CA ASP A 43 1.90 -13.11 11.96
C ASP A 43 2.55 -11.92 11.24
N VAL A 44 1.98 -11.51 10.11
CA VAL A 44 2.54 -10.43 9.28
C VAL A 44 1.58 -9.24 9.25
N ILE A 45 2.15 -8.04 9.47
CA ILE A 45 1.44 -6.77 9.36
C ILE A 45 2.09 -5.95 8.25
N PRO A 46 1.42 -5.73 7.09
CA PRO A 46 1.90 -4.80 6.08
C PRO A 46 1.82 -3.36 6.61
N PHE A 47 2.88 -2.58 6.39
CA PHE A 47 2.96 -1.20 6.85
C PHE A 47 3.41 -0.28 5.70
N GLY A 48 2.63 0.76 5.45
CA GLY A 48 2.96 1.85 4.52
C GLY A 48 3.36 3.10 5.29
N GLY A 49 2.51 4.14 5.26
CA GLY A 49 2.73 5.39 6.00
C GLY A 49 2.20 5.40 7.43
N GLY A 50 1.65 4.31 7.93
CA GLY A 50 1.14 4.21 9.31
C GLY A 50 -0.07 5.10 9.62
N THR A 51 -0.82 5.53 8.61
CA THR A 51 -1.90 6.52 8.73
C THR A 51 -3.29 5.92 8.81
N SER A 52 -3.41 4.60 8.91
CA SER A 52 -4.69 3.92 9.07
C SER A 52 -5.42 4.37 10.33
N VAL A 53 -6.72 4.59 10.22
CA VAL A 53 -7.58 5.00 11.35
C VAL A 53 -8.31 3.83 12.01
N VAL A 54 -8.27 2.65 11.41
CA VAL A 54 -8.97 1.44 11.94
C VAL A 54 -8.08 0.57 12.83
N GLY A 55 -6.82 0.95 13.03
CA GLY A 55 -5.91 0.31 13.97
C GLY A 55 -5.32 -1.03 13.54
N HIS A 56 -5.63 -1.54 12.34
CA HIS A 56 -5.18 -2.86 11.88
C HIS A 56 -3.65 -2.99 11.69
N ILE A 57 -2.93 -1.89 11.73
CA ILE A 57 -1.45 -1.86 11.70
C ILE A 57 -0.81 -1.98 13.09
N ASN A 58 -1.62 -1.90 14.14
CA ASN A 58 -1.14 -2.06 15.51
C ASN A 58 -1.05 -3.56 15.83
N PRO A 59 0.08 -4.05 16.36
CA PRO A 59 0.18 -5.43 16.78
C PRO A 59 -0.83 -5.73 17.90
N GLU A 60 -1.53 -6.85 17.78
CA GLU A 60 -2.35 -7.37 18.86
C GLU A 60 -1.52 -8.32 19.74
N ILE A 61 -1.94 -8.54 20.98
CA ILE A 61 -1.33 -9.56 21.83
C ILE A 61 -1.59 -10.93 21.18
N SER A 62 -0.54 -11.59 20.72
CA SER A 62 -0.61 -12.87 20.02
C SER A 62 0.35 -13.88 20.65
N PRO A 63 0.01 -15.18 20.69
CA PRO A 63 0.95 -16.23 21.05
C PRO A 63 2.01 -16.50 19.96
N ARG A 64 1.82 -15.92 18.74
CA ARG A 64 2.76 -16.04 17.63
C ARG A 64 3.61 -14.79 17.53
N PRO A 65 4.87 -14.90 17.09
CA PRO A 65 5.66 -13.73 16.75
C PRO A 65 4.99 -12.87 15.69
N ILE A 66 5.18 -11.56 15.76
CA ILE A 66 4.62 -10.60 14.81
C ILE A 66 5.75 -9.91 14.07
N MET A 67 5.69 -9.91 12.73
CA MET A 67 6.61 -9.19 11.87
C MET A 67 5.87 -8.09 11.10
N THR A 68 6.30 -6.86 11.26
CA THR A 68 5.88 -5.75 10.40
C THR A 68 6.74 -5.72 9.13
N ILE A 69 6.10 -5.68 7.96
CA ILE A 69 6.79 -5.48 6.68
C ILE A 69 6.56 -4.03 6.25
N ASP A 70 7.59 -3.21 6.43
CA ASP A 70 7.58 -1.78 6.11
C ASP A 70 7.98 -1.58 4.64
N MET A 71 7.05 -1.05 3.86
CA MET A 71 7.18 -0.87 2.41
C MET A 71 7.96 0.41 2.02
N SER A 72 8.44 1.20 2.98
CA SER A 72 9.04 2.52 2.74
C SER A 72 10.27 2.51 1.82
N ALA A 73 10.99 1.40 1.70
CA ALA A 73 12.11 1.25 0.77
C ALA A 73 11.66 1.09 -0.70
N MET A 74 10.40 0.75 -0.96
CA MET A 74 9.82 0.60 -2.30
C MET A 74 9.13 1.91 -2.73
N ASN A 75 9.89 3.00 -2.90
CA ASN A 75 9.38 4.38 -3.01
C ASN A 75 9.72 5.08 -4.34
N LYS A 76 9.77 4.34 -5.44
CA LYS A 76 10.18 4.89 -6.74
C LYS A 76 9.08 4.76 -7.78
N LEU A 77 9.09 5.71 -8.74
CA LEU A 77 8.46 5.54 -10.04
C LEU A 77 9.25 4.48 -10.81
N LEU A 78 8.64 3.33 -11.06
CA LEU A 78 9.26 2.17 -11.70
C LEU A 78 9.16 2.24 -13.22
N HIS A 79 8.01 2.71 -13.71
CA HIS A 79 7.73 2.83 -15.13
C HIS A 79 6.73 3.95 -15.40
N PHE A 80 6.90 4.64 -16.52
CA PHE A 80 5.95 5.66 -16.98
C PHE A 80 5.65 5.47 -18.47
N ASP A 81 4.41 5.14 -18.77
CA ASP A 81 3.90 5.04 -20.14
C ASP A 81 3.15 6.32 -20.51
N ARG A 82 3.80 7.16 -21.32
CA ARG A 82 3.23 8.44 -21.78
C ARG A 82 2.05 8.27 -22.72
N GLU A 83 2.05 7.23 -23.55
CA GLU A 83 1.00 6.98 -24.52
C GLU A 83 -0.30 6.58 -23.83
N SER A 84 -0.20 5.68 -22.87
CA SER A 84 -1.35 5.19 -22.09
C SER A 84 -1.66 6.05 -20.86
N GLN A 85 -0.81 7.03 -20.53
CA GLN A 85 -0.90 7.84 -19.31
C GLN A 85 -0.98 6.99 -18.05
N LEU A 86 -0.07 6.02 -17.95
CA LEU A 86 0.03 5.10 -16.82
C LEU A 86 1.37 5.25 -16.12
N ALA A 87 1.33 5.36 -14.81
CA ALA A 87 2.52 5.41 -13.96
C ALA A 87 2.52 4.22 -12.99
N THR A 88 3.62 3.48 -12.94
CA THR A 88 3.83 2.36 -12.02
C THR A 88 4.74 2.80 -10.88
N PHE A 89 4.25 2.73 -9.67
CA PHE A 89 4.99 3.06 -8.46
C PHE A 89 5.23 1.83 -7.59
N GLY A 90 6.36 1.81 -6.88
CA GLY A 90 6.50 0.97 -5.70
C GLY A 90 5.49 1.38 -4.63
N ALA A 91 4.87 0.40 -3.98
CA ALA A 91 3.72 0.63 -3.10
C ALA A 91 4.02 1.50 -1.87
N GLY A 92 5.29 1.59 -1.47
CA GLY A 92 5.76 2.44 -0.37
C GLY A 92 5.99 3.91 -0.74
N THR A 93 5.73 4.34 -1.99
CA THR A 93 5.94 5.72 -2.42
C THR A 93 4.96 6.67 -1.70
N PRO A 94 5.45 7.64 -0.90
CA PRO A 94 4.59 8.59 -0.22
C PRO A 94 4.05 9.67 -1.17
N GLY A 95 2.96 10.33 -0.79
CA GLY A 95 2.27 11.32 -1.60
C GLY A 95 3.16 12.40 -2.20
N PRO A 96 4.01 13.10 -1.42
CA PRO A 96 4.92 14.10 -1.94
C PRO A 96 5.86 13.56 -3.02
N GLU A 97 6.36 12.33 -2.87
CA GLU A 97 7.25 11.68 -3.83
C GLU A 97 6.51 11.23 -5.10
N VAL A 98 5.25 10.80 -4.98
CA VAL A 98 4.40 10.49 -6.15
C VAL A 98 4.29 11.74 -7.03
N GLU A 99 3.85 12.87 -6.46
CA GLU A 99 3.71 14.13 -7.20
C GLU A 99 5.05 14.66 -7.71
N ALA A 100 6.12 14.65 -6.91
CA ALA A 100 7.43 15.13 -7.32
C ALA A 100 8.02 14.33 -8.49
N GLN A 101 7.79 13.03 -8.54
CA GLN A 101 8.25 12.18 -9.63
C GLN A 101 7.38 12.39 -10.90
N LEU A 102 6.06 12.53 -10.76
CA LEU A 102 5.17 12.81 -11.89
C LEU A 102 5.38 14.21 -12.48
N GLN A 103 5.64 15.22 -11.66
CA GLN A 103 5.93 16.57 -12.12
C GLN A 103 7.16 16.66 -13.04
N LYS A 104 8.18 15.82 -12.84
CA LYS A 104 9.33 15.71 -13.73
C LYS A 104 8.94 15.22 -15.12
N GLU A 105 7.88 14.43 -15.19
CA GLU A 105 7.30 13.92 -16.43
C GLU A 105 6.23 14.86 -17.04
N GLY A 106 5.85 15.92 -16.32
CA GLY A 106 4.83 16.90 -16.73
C GLY A 106 3.39 16.48 -16.37
N TYR A 107 3.23 15.59 -15.39
CA TYR A 107 1.94 15.04 -14.96
C TYR A 107 1.69 15.26 -13.47
N THR A 108 0.48 14.99 -13.04
CA THR A 108 0.04 14.94 -11.64
C THR A 108 -0.95 13.78 -11.48
N LEU A 109 -0.97 13.17 -10.30
CA LEU A 109 -2.01 12.20 -9.95
C LEU A 109 -3.26 12.90 -9.40
N GLY A 110 -3.08 13.98 -8.64
CA GLY A 110 -4.18 14.74 -8.05
C GLY A 110 -4.88 14.06 -6.88
N HIS A 111 -4.27 13.05 -6.28
CA HIS A 111 -4.80 12.36 -5.11
C HIS A 111 -4.20 12.91 -3.82
N PHE A 112 -4.99 13.71 -3.08
CA PHE A 112 -4.54 14.40 -1.85
C PHE A 112 -5.41 14.02 -0.65
N PRO A 113 -5.23 12.81 -0.04
CA PRO A 113 -5.89 12.48 1.22
C PRO A 113 -5.39 13.36 2.36
N GLN A 114 -6.10 13.41 3.50
CA GLN A 114 -5.67 14.21 4.65
C GLN A 114 -4.28 13.84 5.16
N SER A 115 -3.92 12.57 5.06
CA SER A 115 -2.61 12.05 5.45
C SER A 115 -1.57 12.06 4.31
N TRP A 116 -1.76 12.88 3.27
CA TRP A 116 -0.98 12.86 2.03
C TRP A 116 0.53 12.86 2.25
N GLU A 117 1.02 13.64 3.20
CA GLU A 117 2.46 13.74 3.47
C GLU A 117 3.10 12.43 3.97
N LEU A 118 2.31 11.59 4.63
CA LEU A 118 2.79 10.35 5.26
C LEU A 118 2.28 9.09 4.58
N SER A 119 1.07 9.13 4.02
CA SER A 119 0.44 7.95 3.41
C SER A 119 1.08 7.59 2.08
N THR A 120 1.04 6.30 1.75
CA THR A 120 1.69 5.74 0.56
C THR A 120 0.67 5.30 -0.49
N VAL A 121 1.10 5.22 -1.76
CA VAL A 121 0.23 4.83 -2.87
C VAL A 121 -0.37 3.44 -2.68
N GLY A 122 0.39 2.47 -2.16
CA GLY A 122 -0.14 1.14 -1.80
C GLY A 122 -1.15 1.21 -0.66
N GLY A 123 -0.89 2.06 0.35
CA GLY A 123 -1.82 2.32 1.44
C GLY A 123 -3.13 2.95 0.95
N TRP A 124 -3.09 3.84 -0.03
CA TRP A 124 -4.31 4.41 -0.63
C TRP A 124 -5.19 3.34 -1.27
N VAL A 125 -4.60 2.44 -2.04
CA VAL A 125 -5.30 1.31 -2.64
C VAL A 125 -5.84 0.38 -1.56
N ALA A 126 -5.02 0.00 -0.59
CA ALA A 126 -5.39 -0.90 0.50
C ALA A 126 -6.55 -0.37 1.35
N SER A 127 -6.64 0.95 1.56
CA SER A 127 -7.71 1.58 2.35
C SER A 127 -8.86 2.16 1.51
N ARG A 128 -8.78 2.07 0.17
CA ARG A 128 -9.76 2.68 -0.76
C ARG A 128 -9.95 4.17 -0.49
N SER A 129 -8.85 4.90 -0.35
CA SER A 129 -8.84 6.27 0.12
C SER A 129 -9.50 7.27 -0.84
N SER A 130 -9.98 8.38 -0.30
CA SER A 130 -10.39 9.56 -1.05
C SER A 130 -9.55 10.77 -0.63
N GLY A 131 -9.40 11.73 -1.52
CA GLY A 131 -8.66 12.95 -1.28
C GLY A 131 -9.52 14.20 -1.38
N GLN A 132 -8.97 15.34 -0.99
CA GLN A 132 -9.68 16.64 -1.01
C GLN A 132 -10.06 17.08 -2.43
N GLN A 133 -9.34 16.62 -3.45
CA GLN A 133 -9.61 16.93 -4.86
C GLN A 133 -10.31 15.81 -5.62
N SER A 134 -10.86 14.82 -4.91
CA SER A 134 -11.54 13.68 -5.54
C SER A 134 -12.79 14.04 -6.35
N LEU A 135 -13.37 15.22 -6.14
CA LEU A 135 -14.45 15.72 -6.98
C LEU A 135 -13.98 16.06 -8.41
N HIS A 136 -12.71 16.41 -8.58
CA HIS A 136 -12.12 16.73 -9.88
C HIS A 136 -11.38 15.53 -10.49
N TYR A 137 -10.44 14.95 -9.74
CA TYR A 137 -9.58 13.88 -10.25
C TYR A 137 -10.13 12.46 -10.05
N GLY A 138 -11.17 12.31 -9.22
CA GLY A 138 -11.67 11.00 -8.80
C GLY A 138 -11.05 10.53 -7.48
N ARG A 139 -11.51 9.39 -7.02
CA ARG A 139 -10.96 8.66 -5.86
C ARG A 139 -9.89 7.68 -6.35
N ILE A 140 -9.13 7.09 -5.42
CA ILE A 140 -8.08 6.13 -5.79
C ILE A 140 -8.61 4.98 -6.65
N GLU A 141 -9.84 4.53 -6.44
CA GLU A 141 -10.49 3.49 -7.22
C GLU A 141 -10.67 3.85 -8.72
N ASN A 142 -10.78 5.13 -9.03
CA ASN A 142 -10.86 5.62 -10.42
C ASN A 142 -9.47 5.72 -11.06
N MET A 143 -8.43 5.94 -10.25
CA MET A 143 -7.05 6.08 -10.69
C MET A 143 -6.34 4.73 -10.78
N PHE A 144 -6.64 3.79 -9.88
CA PHE A 144 -6.00 2.48 -9.82
C PHE A 144 -6.31 1.68 -11.09
N ALA A 145 -5.25 1.39 -11.85
CA ALA A 145 -5.36 0.68 -13.12
C ALA A 145 -4.95 -0.80 -13.01
N GLY A 146 -4.06 -1.13 -12.08
CA GLY A 146 -3.52 -2.47 -11.89
C GLY A 146 -2.32 -2.46 -10.95
N GLY A 147 -1.57 -3.55 -10.90
CA GLY A 147 -0.38 -3.66 -10.05
C GLY A 147 -0.04 -5.10 -9.69
N SER A 148 0.88 -5.27 -8.74
CA SER A 148 1.31 -6.58 -8.25
C SER A 148 1.14 -6.69 -6.75
N ILE A 149 0.70 -7.85 -6.29
CA ILE A 149 0.47 -8.19 -4.89
C ILE A 149 1.17 -9.52 -4.59
N GLU A 150 1.98 -9.56 -3.56
CA GLU A 150 2.55 -10.80 -3.06
C GLU A 150 1.62 -11.45 -2.03
N THR A 151 1.31 -12.73 -2.24
CA THR A 151 0.42 -13.51 -1.39
C THR A 151 1.09 -14.80 -0.94
N LEU A 152 0.52 -15.49 0.04
CA LEU A 152 0.99 -16.82 0.45
C LEU A 152 0.86 -17.88 -0.67
N ALA A 153 0.00 -17.66 -1.64
CA ALA A 153 -0.19 -18.55 -2.80
C ALA A 153 0.73 -18.21 -3.98
N GLY A 154 1.37 -17.04 -3.96
CA GLY A 154 2.24 -16.53 -5.02
C GLY A 154 1.91 -15.10 -5.38
N THR A 155 2.49 -14.61 -6.48
CA THR A 155 2.23 -13.26 -7.00
C THR A 155 0.88 -13.22 -7.71
N LEU A 156 0.09 -12.21 -7.38
CA LEU A 156 -1.14 -11.85 -8.09
C LEU A 156 -0.86 -10.59 -8.90
N ASP A 157 -0.75 -10.74 -10.20
CA ASP A 157 -0.62 -9.61 -11.13
C ASP A 157 -1.99 -9.19 -11.64
N ILE A 158 -2.28 -7.91 -11.52
CA ILE A 158 -3.51 -7.29 -12.00
C ILE A 158 -3.17 -6.50 -13.27
N PRO A 159 -3.58 -6.99 -14.45
CA PRO A 159 -3.27 -6.32 -15.70
C PRO A 159 -4.04 -5.00 -15.85
N THR A 160 -3.42 -4.03 -16.53
CA THR A 160 -3.97 -2.69 -16.78
C THR A 160 -4.96 -2.67 -17.94
N ILE A 161 -5.95 -3.54 -17.93
CA ILE A 161 -6.99 -3.58 -18.98
C ILE A 161 -7.97 -2.44 -18.73
N PRO A 162 -8.20 -1.53 -19.71
CA PRO A 162 -9.03 -0.33 -19.51
C PRO A 162 -10.48 -0.67 -19.13
N ALA A 163 -11.07 -1.65 -19.79
CA ALA A 163 -12.41 -2.16 -19.50
C ALA A 163 -12.51 -3.61 -19.96
N SER A 164 -13.16 -4.44 -19.15
CA SER A 164 -13.40 -5.84 -19.48
C SER A 164 -14.82 -6.22 -19.08
N SER A 165 -15.52 -6.92 -19.96
CA SER A 165 -16.81 -7.53 -19.64
C SER A 165 -16.66 -8.98 -19.14
N ALA A 166 -15.45 -9.45 -18.95
CA ALA A 166 -15.12 -10.83 -18.56
C ALA A 166 -14.83 -10.93 -17.06
N GLY A 167 -15.66 -11.68 -16.35
CA GLY A 167 -15.46 -12.03 -14.96
C GLY A 167 -15.57 -10.85 -13.96
N PRO A 168 -15.32 -11.13 -12.67
CA PRO A 168 -15.24 -10.10 -11.65
C PRO A 168 -13.96 -9.25 -11.83
N ASP A 169 -14.04 -7.96 -11.51
CA ASP A 169 -12.89 -7.07 -11.50
C ASP A 169 -12.03 -7.33 -10.25
N ILE A 170 -10.85 -7.90 -10.44
CA ILE A 170 -9.94 -8.23 -9.34
C ILE A 170 -9.43 -6.95 -8.63
N ARG A 171 -9.37 -5.80 -9.31
CA ARG A 171 -9.04 -4.52 -8.69
C ARG A 171 -9.96 -4.21 -7.51
N GLU A 172 -11.25 -4.48 -7.67
CA GLU A 172 -12.25 -4.25 -6.62
C GLU A 172 -12.05 -5.12 -5.38
N MET A 173 -11.44 -6.29 -5.53
CA MET A 173 -11.10 -7.15 -4.39
C MET A 173 -9.91 -6.61 -3.58
N ILE A 174 -8.99 -5.92 -4.24
CA ILE A 174 -7.79 -5.37 -3.60
C ILE A 174 -8.07 -3.99 -2.98
N LEU A 175 -8.90 -3.18 -3.64
CA LEU A 175 -9.33 -1.88 -3.13
C LEU A 175 -10.09 -2.02 -1.81
N GLY A 176 -9.52 -1.47 -0.74
CA GLY A 176 -10.10 -1.55 0.61
C GLY A 176 -9.87 -2.88 1.32
N SER A 177 -8.96 -3.72 0.83
CA SER A 177 -8.63 -5.01 1.45
C SER A 177 -7.81 -4.89 2.74
N GLU A 178 -7.21 -3.73 2.98
CA GLU A 178 -6.43 -3.38 4.19
C GLU A 178 -5.34 -4.43 4.53
N GLY A 179 -4.68 -4.96 3.49
CA GLY A 179 -3.60 -5.94 3.64
C GLY A 179 -4.05 -7.40 3.80
N ARG A 180 -5.35 -7.69 3.85
CA ARG A 180 -5.87 -9.06 4.04
C ARG A 180 -5.71 -9.96 2.81
N MET A 181 -5.63 -9.38 1.62
CA MET A 181 -5.48 -10.12 0.37
C MET A 181 -4.02 -10.38 0.00
N GLY A 182 -3.08 -9.81 0.73
CA GLY A 182 -1.64 -9.87 0.48
C GLY A 182 -0.99 -8.51 0.62
N ILE A 183 0.28 -8.43 0.28
CA ILE A 183 1.09 -7.21 0.35
C ILE A 183 1.20 -6.61 -1.04
N ILE A 184 0.64 -5.41 -1.23
CA ILE A 184 0.76 -4.65 -2.48
C ILE A 184 2.21 -4.22 -2.63
N THR A 185 2.85 -4.57 -3.74
CA THR A 185 4.25 -4.23 -4.04
C THR A 185 4.37 -3.20 -5.14
N GLU A 186 3.47 -3.23 -6.11
CA GLU A 186 3.43 -2.27 -7.22
C GLU A 186 2.00 -1.77 -7.45
N VAL A 187 1.88 -0.48 -7.74
CA VAL A 187 0.61 0.17 -8.04
C VAL A 187 0.73 0.90 -9.38
N VAL A 188 -0.15 0.57 -10.30
CA VAL A 188 -0.30 1.29 -11.57
C VAL A 188 -1.49 2.24 -11.46
N VAL A 189 -1.24 3.52 -11.73
CA VAL A 189 -2.25 4.59 -11.69
C VAL A 189 -2.37 5.31 -13.03
N ARG A 190 -3.58 5.79 -13.33
CA ARG A 190 -3.83 6.75 -14.42
C ARG A 190 -3.49 8.15 -13.96
N VAL A 191 -2.80 8.91 -14.81
CA VAL A 191 -2.30 10.27 -14.54
C VAL A 191 -2.71 11.23 -15.65
#